data_99a24fb55ba621f2fa07f6a1af312e14
#
_entry.id   99a24fb55ba621f2fa07f6a1af312e14
#
_cell.length_a   1.000
_cell.length_b   1.000
_cell.length_c   1.000
_cell.angle_alpha   90.00
_cell.angle_beta   90.00
_cell.angle_gamma   90.00
#
_symmetry.space_group_name_H-M   'P 1'
#
loop_
_entity.id
_entity.type
_entity.pdbx_description
1 polymer ?
#
loop_
_entity_poly.entity_id
_entity_poly.type
_entity_poly.pdbx_seq_one_letter_code
_entity_poly.pdbx_strand_id
1 'polypeptide(L)'
;MKNHIIKFSILVFLIFVNACKTEKSNNKENNSSTEERLYVGQKPPGLVPEPFAPGLVTTDGWENCGGFTPNLKEYYFLRKVEEKGEDYKMELVVIENSNNQWKKSVVSPRMGTPFISPDGKTMYLSRKYRERTNNGEWSEIKELEAPFDSLPTMRLTVSSKGTYFFDEFKRDFTGDIRYSRIVDGKYEEPKLLNRQINTGKSFHPFIAPDESYLIFDSKREGGYGDSDIYISFRKQNGLWSDPINLGGKINTKAWEASASVTPDGKYLFFNRNMGSENYENVDIFWVSMQIVENLRPKI
;
A
#
# COMPACT_ATOMS: atom_id res chain seq x y z
N MET A 1 58.64 -31.76 86.47
CA MET A 1 57.64 -32.57 85.77
C MET A 1 56.77 -31.62 85.01
N LYS A 2 56.99 -31.50 83.73
CA LYS A 2 56.34 -30.51 82.82
C LYS A 2 55.28 -31.19 81.95
N ASN A 3 54.01 -30.82 82.11
CA ASN A 3 52.92 -31.31 81.24
C ASN A 3 52.93 -30.54 79.94
N HIS A 4 53.13 -31.30 78.81
CA HIS A 4 52.93 -30.75 77.51
C HIS A 4 51.44 -30.94 77.01
N ILE A 5 50.77 -29.87 76.87
CA ILE A 5 49.45 -29.81 76.29
C ILE A 5 49.57 -29.65 74.78
N ILE A 6 49.17 -30.67 74.07
CA ILE A 6 49.14 -30.66 72.60
C ILE A 6 47.85 -29.97 72.20
N LYS A 7 47.98 -28.79 71.55
CA LYS A 7 46.82 -28.07 70.94
C LYS A 7 46.61 -28.61 69.54
N PHE A 8 45.49 -29.27 69.36
CA PHE A 8 44.97 -29.61 68.02
C PHE A 8 44.38 -28.36 67.37
N SER A 9 45.02 -27.86 66.34
CA SER A 9 44.43 -26.78 65.51
C SER A 9 43.61 -27.45 64.43
N ILE A 10 42.31 -27.28 64.49
CA ILE A 10 41.38 -27.63 63.41
C ILE A 10 41.45 -26.56 62.34
N LEU A 11 42.03 -26.90 61.19
CA LEU A 11 42.06 -26.05 60.03
C LEU A 11 40.74 -26.21 59.29
N VAL A 12 39.87 -25.22 59.41
CA VAL A 12 38.60 -25.18 58.63
C VAL A 12 38.93 -24.65 57.27
N PHE A 13 38.84 -25.52 56.24
CA PHE A 13 38.97 -25.14 54.83
C PHE A 13 37.60 -24.55 54.40
N LEU A 14 37.50 -23.23 54.31
CA LEU A 14 36.40 -22.54 53.68
C LEU A 14 36.57 -22.62 52.16
N ILE A 15 35.82 -23.53 51.51
CA ILE A 15 35.71 -23.59 50.06
C ILE A 15 34.82 -22.41 49.62
N PHE A 16 35.45 -21.34 49.14
CA PHE A 16 34.75 -20.31 48.39
C PHE A 16 34.32 -20.87 47.03
N VAL A 17 33.06 -21.27 46.92
CA VAL A 17 32.41 -21.50 45.63
C VAL A 17 32.19 -20.16 44.97
N ASN A 18 33.09 -19.76 44.07
CA ASN A 18 32.86 -18.67 43.16
C ASN A 18 31.72 -19.06 42.22
N ALA A 19 30.50 -18.68 42.55
CA ALA A 19 29.42 -18.68 41.62
C ALA A 19 29.71 -17.61 40.54
N CYS A 20 30.27 -18.03 39.43
CA CYS A 20 30.29 -17.22 38.21
C CYS A 20 28.85 -16.90 37.87
N LYS A 21 28.40 -15.71 38.21
CA LYS A 21 27.21 -15.09 37.61
C LYS A 21 27.59 -14.86 36.12
N THR A 22 27.16 -15.79 35.29
CA THR A 22 27.03 -15.53 33.86
C THR A 22 26.05 -14.39 33.71
N GLU A 23 26.53 -13.17 33.53
CA GLU A 23 25.70 -12.10 32.99
C GLU A 23 25.20 -12.60 31.65
N LYS A 24 23.92 -12.97 31.61
CA LYS A 24 23.20 -13.07 30.34
C LYS A 24 23.27 -11.67 29.73
N SER A 25 24.20 -11.50 28.79
CA SER A 25 24.11 -10.45 27.80
C SER A 25 22.68 -10.51 27.24
N ASN A 26 21.85 -9.57 27.66
CA ASN A 26 20.59 -9.26 26.99
C ASN A 26 20.97 -8.70 25.61
N ASN A 27 21.30 -9.56 24.68
CA ASN A 27 21.06 -9.28 23.29
C ASN A 27 19.55 -9.06 23.21
N LYS A 28 19.15 -7.80 23.19
CA LYS A 28 17.90 -7.39 22.58
C LYS A 28 18.04 -7.76 21.10
N GLU A 29 17.88 -9.05 20.78
CA GLU A 29 17.42 -9.43 19.46
C GLU A 29 16.12 -8.67 19.29
N ASN A 30 16.12 -7.78 18.30
CA ASN A 30 14.92 -7.13 17.83
C ASN A 30 13.94 -8.24 17.42
N ASN A 31 13.10 -8.68 18.36
CA ASN A 31 11.96 -9.54 18.11
C ASN A 31 10.85 -8.70 17.45
N SER A 32 11.16 -8.12 16.26
CA SER A 32 10.09 -7.63 15.42
C SER A 32 9.25 -8.84 15.03
N SER A 33 7.94 -8.76 15.20
CA SER A 33 7.04 -9.82 14.79
C SER A 33 7.29 -10.16 13.32
N THR A 34 7.02 -11.40 12.91
CA THR A 34 7.12 -11.80 11.50
C THR A 34 6.32 -10.85 10.61
N GLU A 35 5.22 -10.33 11.12
CA GLU A 35 4.35 -9.40 10.43
C GLU A 35 4.99 -8.02 10.22
N GLU A 36 5.71 -7.48 11.21
CA GLU A 36 6.45 -6.22 11.04
C GLU A 36 7.50 -6.31 9.92
N ARG A 37 8.17 -7.45 9.80
CA ARG A 37 9.19 -7.67 8.75
C ARG A 37 8.62 -7.61 7.33
N LEU A 38 7.33 -7.90 7.15
CA LEU A 38 6.65 -7.88 5.85
C LEU A 38 6.28 -6.45 5.39
N TYR A 39 6.11 -5.51 6.32
CA TYR A 39 5.63 -4.15 6.01
C TYR A 39 6.70 -3.10 6.32
N VAL A 40 7.83 -3.23 5.66
CA VAL A 40 8.97 -2.27 5.73
C VAL A 40 9.49 -2.08 7.17
N GLY A 41 9.27 -3.08 8.04
CA GLY A 41 9.69 -3.03 9.44
C GLY A 41 8.77 -2.23 10.36
N GLN A 42 7.64 -1.74 9.85
CA GLN A 42 6.67 -1.01 10.65
C GLN A 42 5.67 -1.97 11.30
N LYS A 43 5.34 -1.71 12.56
CA LYS A 43 4.25 -2.41 13.25
C LYS A 43 2.92 -2.09 12.55
N PRO A 44 2.13 -3.13 12.21
CA PRO A 44 0.84 -2.90 11.57
C PRO A 44 -0.14 -2.06 12.40
N PRO A 45 -0.92 -1.17 11.75
CA PRO A 45 -1.89 -0.30 12.40
C PRO A 45 -3.15 -1.05 12.80
N GLY A 46 -3.90 -0.46 13.76
CA GLY A 46 -5.25 -0.90 14.10
C GLY A 46 -6.32 -0.27 13.20
N LEU A 47 -7.40 0.23 13.84
CA LEU A 47 -8.54 0.89 13.16
C LEU A 47 -8.36 2.41 13.04
N VAL A 48 -7.19 2.93 13.34
CA VAL A 48 -6.82 4.34 13.15
C VAL A 48 -5.72 4.39 12.10
N PRO A 49 -5.89 5.18 11.04
CA PRO A 49 -4.85 5.33 10.02
C PRO A 49 -3.56 5.93 10.58
N GLU A 50 -2.44 5.41 10.12
CA GLU A 50 -1.10 5.89 10.45
C GLU A 50 -0.31 6.17 9.17
N PRO A 51 0.64 7.12 9.16
CA PRO A 51 1.57 7.28 8.04
C PRO A 51 2.37 5.99 7.80
N PHE A 52 2.55 5.60 6.54
CA PHE A 52 3.29 4.40 6.20
C PHE A 52 4.79 4.66 6.10
N ALA A 53 5.58 3.89 6.85
CA ALA A 53 7.05 3.91 6.87
C ALA A 53 7.64 5.34 6.93
N PRO A 54 7.36 6.11 8.01
CA PRO A 54 7.83 7.48 8.14
C PRO A 54 9.35 7.62 7.97
N GLY A 55 9.78 8.61 7.17
CA GLY A 55 11.18 8.86 6.82
C GLY A 55 11.73 7.97 5.70
N LEU A 56 11.08 6.85 5.41
CA LEU A 56 11.47 5.95 4.31
C LEU A 56 10.53 6.08 3.10
N VAL A 57 9.21 6.01 3.33
CA VAL A 57 8.17 6.26 2.33
C VAL A 57 7.61 7.65 2.53
N THR A 58 6.89 7.87 3.62
CA THR A 58 6.26 9.14 3.96
C THR A 58 7.28 10.13 4.48
N THR A 59 7.35 11.32 3.87
CA THR A 59 8.29 12.40 4.21
C THR A 59 7.55 13.74 4.36
N ASP A 60 8.25 14.87 4.46
CA ASP A 60 7.63 16.20 4.40
C ASP A 60 7.32 16.64 2.95
N GLY A 61 7.30 15.69 2.01
CA GLY A 61 7.15 15.92 0.58
C GLY A 61 5.83 15.39 0.00
N TRP A 62 5.89 14.89 -1.21
CA TRP A 62 4.75 14.37 -1.93
C TRP A 62 5.02 12.91 -2.34
N GLU A 63 4.31 11.98 -1.72
CA GLU A 63 4.32 10.56 -2.03
C GLU A 63 2.91 10.06 -2.35
N ASN A 64 2.78 9.24 -3.38
CA ASN A 64 1.45 8.84 -3.89
C ASN A 64 1.44 7.41 -4.46
N CYS A 65 0.26 6.81 -4.47
CA CYS A 65 -0.07 5.58 -5.20
C CYS A 65 0.80 4.37 -4.85
N GLY A 66 0.91 4.06 -3.55
CA GLY A 66 1.70 2.91 -3.12
C GLY A 66 1.03 1.55 -3.33
N GLY A 67 1.85 0.52 -3.59
CA GLY A 67 1.39 -0.87 -3.70
C GLY A 67 2.50 -1.89 -3.57
N PHE A 68 2.18 -3.01 -2.87
CA PHE A 68 3.07 -4.16 -2.72
C PHE A 68 2.97 -5.14 -3.88
N THR A 69 4.07 -5.85 -4.15
CA THR A 69 4.04 -7.11 -4.91
C THR A 69 3.37 -8.22 -4.10
N PRO A 70 2.78 -9.27 -4.74
CA PRO A 70 2.07 -10.34 -4.03
C PRO A 70 2.88 -11.07 -2.96
N ASN A 71 4.20 -11.11 -3.09
CA ASN A 71 5.11 -11.72 -2.12
C ASN A 71 5.49 -10.78 -0.96
N LEU A 72 4.98 -9.54 -0.95
CA LEU A 72 5.26 -8.48 0.03
C LEU A 72 6.76 -8.10 0.14
N LYS A 73 7.57 -8.39 -0.88
CA LYS A 73 9.00 -8.09 -0.87
C LYS A 73 9.36 -6.77 -1.55
N GLU A 74 8.46 -6.20 -2.31
CA GLU A 74 8.68 -4.94 -3.00
C GLU A 74 7.47 -4.03 -2.79
N TYR A 75 7.72 -2.75 -2.51
CA TYR A 75 6.71 -1.70 -2.40
C TYR A 75 7.03 -0.59 -3.38
N TYR A 76 6.16 -0.35 -4.34
CA TYR A 76 6.31 0.69 -5.37
C TYR A 76 5.45 1.90 -5.04
N PHE A 77 5.97 3.10 -5.24
CA PHE A 77 5.23 4.35 -5.05
C PHE A 77 5.80 5.47 -5.92
N LEU A 78 5.03 6.54 -6.07
CA LEU A 78 5.49 7.76 -6.74
C LEU A 78 5.94 8.77 -5.69
N ARG A 79 7.00 9.51 -6.00
CA ARG A 79 7.40 10.69 -5.23
C ARG A 79 7.66 11.88 -6.13
N LYS A 80 7.51 13.07 -5.57
CA LYS A 80 7.88 14.33 -6.17
C LYS A 80 9.25 14.76 -5.61
N VAL A 81 10.13 15.24 -6.44
CA VAL A 81 11.46 15.73 -6.05
C VAL A 81 11.68 17.09 -6.68
N GLU A 82 12.19 18.04 -5.91
CA GLU A 82 12.65 19.31 -6.46
C GLU A 82 13.89 19.12 -7.33
N GLU A 83 13.95 19.78 -8.47
CA GLU A 83 15.09 19.76 -9.36
C GLU A 83 15.57 21.19 -9.63
N LYS A 84 16.89 21.43 -9.56
CA LYS A 84 17.45 22.77 -9.80
C LYS A 84 17.11 23.26 -11.21
N GLY A 85 16.37 24.38 -11.28
CA GLY A 85 15.97 25.01 -12.54
C GLY A 85 14.68 24.49 -13.15
N GLU A 86 14.04 23.51 -12.52
CA GLU A 86 12.70 23.01 -12.86
C GLU A 86 11.81 23.07 -11.62
N ASP A 87 10.49 23.15 -11.80
CA ASP A 87 9.57 23.21 -10.68
C ASP A 87 9.64 21.92 -9.85
N TYR A 88 9.65 20.75 -10.49
CA TYR A 88 9.81 19.43 -9.89
C TYR A 88 9.88 18.32 -10.94
N LYS A 89 10.38 17.15 -10.54
CA LYS A 89 10.20 15.89 -11.28
C LYS A 89 9.46 14.86 -10.42
N MET A 90 8.78 13.91 -11.07
CA MET A 90 8.16 12.76 -10.41
C MET A 90 8.91 11.49 -10.75
N GLU A 91 9.13 10.65 -9.74
CA GLU A 91 9.86 9.39 -9.85
C GLU A 91 9.02 8.22 -9.39
N LEU A 92 9.15 7.09 -10.08
CA LEU A 92 8.73 5.78 -9.60
C LEU A 92 9.86 5.23 -8.72
N VAL A 93 9.53 4.93 -7.47
CA VAL A 93 10.46 4.44 -6.45
C VAL A 93 10.04 3.05 -6.03
N VAL A 94 11.01 2.20 -5.71
CA VAL A 94 10.79 0.90 -5.08
C VAL A 94 11.53 0.82 -3.75
N ILE A 95 10.90 0.15 -2.79
CA ILE A 95 11.56 -0.33 -1.57
C ILE A 95 11.52 -1.85 -1.63
N GLU A 96 12.71 -2.47 -1.65
CA GLU A 96 12.89 -3.90 -1.81
C GLU A 96 13.45 -4.52 -0.54
N ASN A 97 12.89 -5.68 -0.16
CA ASN A 97 13.43 -6.50 0.93
C ASN A 97 14.41 -7.54 0.38
N SER A 98 15.67 -7.38 0.75
CA SER A 98 16.71 -8.37 0.50
C SER A 98 17.38 -8.73 1.84
N ASN A 99 17.38 -10.02 2.19
CA ASN A 99 17.97 -10.53 3.44
C ASN A 99 17.47 -9.80 4.70
N ASN A 100 16.15 -9.52 4.79
CA ASN A 100 15.50 -8.77 5.86
C ASN A 100 15.96 -7.29 5.99
N GLN A 101 16.56 -6.76 4.97
CA GLN A 101 16.91 -5.34 4.86
C GLN A 101 16.09 -4.68 3.74
N TRP A 102 15.44 -3.59 4.07
CA TRP A 102 14.68 -2.80 3.11
C TRP A 102 15.56 -1.71 2.52
N LYS A 103 15.64 -1.66 1.20
CA LYS A 103 16.45 -0.70 0.45
C LYS A 103 15.59 0.07 -0.53
N LYS A 104 15.70 1.40 -0.51
CA LYS A 104 15.01 2.30 -1.43
C LYS A 104 15.87 2.58 -2.66
N SER A 105 15.27 2.51 -3.86
CA SER A 105 15.90 2.90 -5.12
C SER A 105 14.90 3.53 -6.08
N VAL A 106 15.41 4.34 -7.01
CA VAL A 106 14.61 4.93 -8.09
C VAL A 106 14.57 3.93 -9.24
N VAL A 107 13.35 3.61 -9.70
CA VAL A 107 13.13 2.70 -10.85
C VAL A 107 13.20 3.47 -12.17
N SER A 108 12.51 4.60 -12.25
CA SER A 108 12.42 5.44 -13.45
C SER A 108 11.80 6.80 -13.14
N PRO A 109 11.85 7.77 -14.05
CA PRO A 109 10.88 8.85 -14.06
C PRO A 109 9.44 8.30 -14.06
N ARG A 110 8.47 9.09 -13.58
CA ARG A 110 7.06 8.71 -13.61
C ARG A 110 6.60 8.47 -15.05
N MET A 111 6.08 7.27 -15.32
CA MET A 111 5.51 6.87 -16.61
C MET A 111 3.98 6.69 -16.54
N GLY A 112 3.41 6.73 -15.35
CA GLY A 112 1.99 6.54 -15.02
C GLY A 112 1.82 6.21 -13.55
N THR A 113 0.63 5.80 -13.16
CA THR A 113 0.32 5.36 -11.78
C THR A 113 0.56 3.86 -11.65
N PRO A 114 1.47 3.43 -10.74
CA PRO A 114 1.81 2.02 -10.62
C PRO A 114 0.67 1.19 -10.02
N PHE A 115 0.46 0.02 -10.59
CA PHE A 115 -0.38 -1.05 -10.05
C PHE A 115 0.23 -2.41 -10.42
N ILE A 116 0.43 -3.27 -9.43
CA ILE A 116 0.94 -4.63 -9.65
C ILE A 116 -0.24 -5.58 -9.79
N SER A 117 -0.24 -6.40 -10.86
CA SER A 117 -1.26 -7.43 -11.07
C SER A 117 -1.30 -8.43 -9.90
N PRO A 118 -2.46 -9.05 -9.61
CA PRO A 118 -2.59 -10.00 -8.52
C PRO A 118 -1.64 -11.21 -8.61
N ASP A 119 -1.19 -11.58 -9.79
CA ASP A 119 -0.19 -12.64 -10.01
C ASP A 119 1.27 -12.15 -9.94
N GLY A 120 1.48 -10.83 -9.79
CA GLY A 120 2.80 -10.20 -9.71
C GLY A 120 3.58 -10.13 -11.02
N LYS A 121 2.98 -10.52 -12.14
CA LYS A 121 3.68 -10.61 -13.43
C LYS A 121 3.67 -9.35 -14.25
N THR A 122 2.71 -8.45 -14.00
CA THR A 122 2.57 -7.20 -14.75
C THR A 122 2.52 -6.00 -13.81
N MET A 123 3.31 -4.98 -14.11
CA MET A 123 3.20 -3.65 -13.53
C MET A 123 2.51 -2.75 -14.55
N TYR A 124 1.29 -2.34 -14.26
CA TYR A 124 0.58 -1.32 -15.02
C TYR A 124 1.03 0.08 -14.58
N LEU A 125 1.13 0.97 -15.55
CA LEU A 125 1.55 2.35 -15.39
C LEU A 125 0.56 3.23 -16.19
N SER A 126 -0.68 3.29 -15.75
CA SER A 126 -1.81 3.85 -16.50
C SER A 126 -2.04 3.07 -17.82
N ARG A 127 -1.78 3.67 -19.00
CA ARG A 127 -1.89 3.00 -20.32
C ARG A 127 -0.63 2.24 -20.73
N LYS A 128 0.41 2.24 -19.90
CA LYS A 128 1.66 1.53 -20.13
C LYS A 128 1.78 0.36 -19.19
N TYR A 129 2.66 -0.58 -19.52
CA TYR A 129 2.93 -1.69 -18.63
C TYR A 129 4.35 -2.25 -18.83
N ARG A 130 4.79 -3.01 -17.85
CA ARG A 130 5.99 -3.86 -17.89
C ARG A 130 5.62 -5.26 -17.45
N GLU A 131 6.33 -6.25 -17.92
CA GLU A 131 6.18 -7.63 -17.51
C GLU A 131 7.40 -8.13 -16.76
N ARG A 132 7.19 -9.03 -15.81
CA ARG A 132 8.30 -9.72 -15.16
C ARG A 132 8.94 -10.68 -16.16
N THR A 133 10.24 -10.54 -16.31
CA THR A 133 11.07 -11.47 -17.08
C THR A 133 11.37 -12.73 -16.27
N ASN A 134 11.92 -13.76 -16.91
CA ASN A 134 12.29 -15.01 -16.23
C ASN A 134 13.36 -14.83 -15.13
N ASN A 135 14.15 -13.78 -15.20
CA ASN A 135 15.16 -13.41 -14.16
C ASN A 135 14.58 -12.56 -13.04
N GLY A 136 13.27 -12.25 -13.09
CA GLY A 136 12.59 -11.44 -12.07
C GLY A 136 12.74 -9.93 -12.24
N GLU A 137 13.33 -9.45 -13.33
CA GLU A 137 13.42 -8.03 -13.65
C GLU A 137 12.15 -7.55 -14.39
N TRP A 138 11.95 -6.24 -14.47
CA TRP A 138 10.90 -5.65 -15.30
C TRP A 138 11.40 -5.46 -16.74
N SER A 139 10.55 -5.81 -17.70
CA SER A 139 10.80 -5.58 -19.13
C SER A 139 10.89 -4.09 -19.46
N GLU A 140 11.27 -3.79 -20.69
CA GLU A 140 11.03 -2.48 -21.28
C GLU A 140 9.53 -2.11 -21.25
N ILE A 141 9.26 -0.79 -21.32
CA ILE A 141 7.89 -0.25 -21.34
C ILE A 141 7.17 -0.71 -22.60
N LYS A 142 5.96 -1.21 -22.42
CA LYS A 142 4.99 -1.53 -23.46
C LYS A 142 3.76 -0.62 -23.31
N GLU A 143 3.01 -0.42 -24.37
CA GLU A 143 1.76 0.33 -24.35
C GLU A 143 0.57 -0.62 -24.52
N LEU A 144 -0.55 -0.30 -23.84
CA LEU A 144 -1.79 -1.02 -24.06
C LEU A 144 -2.31 -0.73 -25.46
N GLU A 145 -2.75 -1.77 -26.15
CA GLU A 145 -3.35 -1.68 -27.46
C GLU A 145 -4.83 -1.30 -27.38
N ALA A 146 -5.49 -1.16 -28.55
CA ALA A 146 -6.93 -0.92 -28.61
C ALA A 146 -7.71 -1.97 -27.78
N PRO A 147 -8.78 -1.53 -27.08
CA PRO A 147 -9.42 -0.21 -27.12
C PRO A 147 -8.87 0.83 -26.10
N PHE A 148 -7.69 0.60 -25.49
CA PHE A 148 -7.17 1.44 -24.40
C PHE A 148 -6.16 2.50 -24.85
N ASP A 149 -5.59 2.36 -26.04
CA ASP A 149 -4.50 3.19 -26.59
C ASP A 149 -4.83 4.68 -26.66
N SER A 150 -6.10 5.00 -26.88
CA SER A 150 -6.60 6.38 -27.03
C SER A 150 -7.28 6.94 -25.77
N LEU A 151 -7.53 6.11 -24.73
CA LEU A 151 -8.26 6.54 -23.55
C LEU A 151 -7.35 7.27 -22.55
N PRO A 152 -7.73 8.49 -22.12
CA PRO A 152 -6.97 9.23 -21.12
C PRO A 152 -7.19 8.61 -19.71
N THR A 153 -6.31 7.69 -19.32
CA THR A 153 -6.40 6.94 -18.06
C THR A 153 -5.36 7.42 -17.05
N MET A 154 -5.77 7.78 -15.84
CA MET A 154 -4.84 8.07 -14.74
C MET A 154 -4.41 6.79 -14.03
N ARG A 155 -5.36 5.95 -13.61
CA ARG A 155 -5.09 4.71 -12.91
C ARG A 155 -5.85 3.55 -13.55
N LEU A 156 -5.17 2.43 -13.69
CA LEU A 156 -5.74 1.15 -14.12
C LEU A 156 -5.41 0.09 -13.07
N THR A 157 -6.41 -0.68 -12.67
CA THR A 157 -6.26 -1.85 -11.81
C THR A 157 -6.90 -3.05 -12.47
N VAL A 158 -6.44 -4.26 -12.12
CA VAL A 158 -6.90 -5.49 -12.77
C VAL A 158 -7.28 -6.54 -11.74
N SER A 159 -8.38 -7.25 -11.98
CA SER A 159 -8.79 -8.41 -11.17
C SER A 159 -8.00 -9.67 -11.54
N SER A 160 -8.10 -10.72 -10.71
CA SER A 160 -7.53 -12.05 -11.05
C SER A 160 -8.17 -12.70 -12.28
N LYS A 161 -9.33 -12.20 -12.72
CA LYS A 161 -10.00 -12.63 -13.96
C LYS A 161 -9.51 -11.87 -15.20
N GLY A 162 -8.60 -10.89 -15.01
CA GLY A 162 -8.11 -10.02 -16.08
C GLY A 162 -9.06 -8.88 -16.44
N THR A 163 -10.13 -8.64 -15.67
CA THR A 163 -11.00 -7.47 -15.91
C THR A 163 -10.26 -6.19 -15.54
N TYR A 164 -10.15 -5.25 -16.45
CA TYR A 164 -9.62 -3.92 -16.21
C TYR A 164 -10.69 -3.02 -15.59
N PHE A 165 -10.30 -2.27 -14.55
CA PHE A 165 -11.04 -1.15 -13.99
C PHE A 165 -10.14 0.07 -14.02
N PHE A 166 -10.62 1.17 -14.57
CA PHE A 166 -9.83 2.38 -14.75
C PHE A 166 -10.71 3.62 -14.75
N ASP A 167 -10.11 4.76 -14.44
CA ASP A 167 -10.73 6.06 -14.56
C ASP A 167 -10.43 6.70 -15.91
N GLU A 168 -11.41 7.41 -16.45
CA GLU A 168 -11.24 8.25 -17.61
C GLU A 168 -10.91 9.68 -17.14
N PHE A 169 -9.64 10.08 -17.31
CA PHE A 169 -9.23 11.44 -16.96
C PHE A 169 -9.73 12.46 -17.98
N LYS A 170 -10.50 13.43 -17.52
CA LYS A 170 -10.92 14.58 -18.32
C LYS A 170 -10.33 15.87 -17.75
N ARG A 171 -9.99 16.83 -18.60
CA ARG A 171 -9.34 18.08 -18.19
C ARG A 171 -10.17 18.94 -17.23
N ASP A 172 -11.50 18.80 -17.25
CA ASP A 172 -12.45 19.44 -16.33
C ASP A 172 -12.59 18.69 -15.00
N PHE A 173 -11.78 17.64 -14.79
CA PHE A 173 -11.83 16.75 -13.62
C PHE A 173 -13.19 16.11 -13.40
N THR A 174 -14.00 15.95 -14.45
CA THR A 174 -15.15 15.05 -14.44
C THR A 174 -14.67 13.67 -14.82
N GLY A 175 -14.41 12.81 -13.83
CA GLY A 175 -13.94 11.46 -14.09
C GLY A 175 -15.10 10.46 -14.04
N ASP A 176 -15.00 9.43 -14.87
CA ASP A 176 -15.87 8.27 -14.85
C ASP A 176 -15.03 7.00 -14.70
N ILE A 177 -15.50 6.07 -13.89
CA ILE A 177 -14.87 4.75 -13.77
C ILE A 177 -15.50 3.81 -14.81
N ARG A 178 -14.63 3.17 -15.58
CA ARG A 178 -14.95 2.18 -16.60
C ARG A 178 -14.37 0.82 -16.26
N TYR A 179 -14.89 -0.20 -16.91
CA TYR A 179 -14.33 -1.54 -16.89
C TYR A 179 -14.32 -2.15 -18.31
N SER A 180 -13.42 -3.10 -18.52
CA SER A 180 -13.37 -3.92 -19.74
C SER A 180 -12.99 -5.35 -19.36
N ARG A 181 -13.69 -6.32 -19.93
CA ARG A 181 -13.49 -7.76 -19.69
C ARG A 181 -12.83 -8.41 -20.89
N ILE A 182 -12.17 -9.52 -20.62
CA ILE A 182 -11.72 -10.41 -21.68
C ILE A 182 -12.89 -11.30 -22.10
N VAL A 183 -13.28 -11.22 -23.37
CA VAL A 183 -14.29 -12.08 -24.00
C VAL A 183 -13.63 -12.70 -25.25
N ASP A 184 -13.64 -14.00 -25.35
CA ASP A 184 -13.00 -14.75 -26.46
C ASP A 184 -11.53 -14.35 -26.71
N GLY A 185 -10.79 -14.12 -25.61
CA GLY A 185 -9.36 -13.77 -25.64
C GLY A 185 -9.06 -12.31 -26.01
N LYS A 186 -10.06 -11.45 -26.16
CA LYS A 186 -9.92 -10.04 -26.46
C LYS A 186 -10.67 -9.17 -25.45
N TYR A 187 -10.15 -7.99 -25.20
CA TYR A 187 -10.87 -6.99 -24.38
C TYR A 187 -12.07 -6.44 -25.15
N GLU A 188 -13.23 -6.40 -24.49
CA GLU A 188 -14.41 -5.71 -25.00
C GLU A 188 -14.23 -4.19 -24.90
N GLU A 189 -15.04 -3.43 -25.66
CA GLU A 189 -15.09 -1.97 -25.52
C GLU A 189 -15.38 -1.56 -24.07
N PRO A 190 -14.65 -0.58 -23.52
CA PRO A 190 -14.80 -0.13 -22.14
C PRO A 190 -16.20 0.39 -21.84
N LYS A 191 -16.83 -0.17 -20.80
CA LYS A 191 -18.18 0.18 -20.34
C LYS A 191 -18.11 1.02 -19.07
N LEU A 192 -19.00 1.99 -18.96
CA LEU A 192 -19.19 2.75 -17.72
C LEU A 192 -19.68 1.83 -16.59
N LEU A 193 -19.17 2.05 -15.39
CA LEU A 193 -19.84 1.53 -14.20
C LEU A 193 -21.18 2.23 -13.99
N ASN A 194 -21.99 1.68 -13.07
CA ASN A 194 -23.31 2.21 -12.80
C ASN A 194 -23.27 3.69 -12.34
N ARG A 195 -24.41 4.38 -12.46
CA ARG A 195 -24.52 5.79 -12.13
C ARG A 195 -24.18 6.08 -10.67
N GLN A 196 -24.49 5.18 -9.74
CA GLN A 196 -24.23 5.39 -8.31
C GLN A 196 -22.71 5.48 -8.04
N ILE A 197 -21.89 4.71 -8.75
CA ILE A 197 -20.43 4.82 -8.66
C ILE A 197 -19.95 6.10 -9.36
N ASN A 198 -20.48 6.41 -10.54
CA ASN A 198 -20.08 7.55 -11.36
C ASN A 198 -20.84 8.85 -11.04
N THR A 199 -21.51 8.94 -9.89
CA THR A 199 -22.09 10.20 -9.41
C THR A 199 -20.97 11.08 -8.82
N GLY A 200 -20.91 12.33 -9.25
CA GLY A 200 -19.84 13.25 -8.85
C GLY A 200 -18.57 13.03 -9.70
N LYS A 201 -17.41 13.30 -9.11
CA LYS A 201 -16.10 13.14 -9.72
C LYS A 201 -15.48 11.90 -9.13
N SER A 202 -15.49 10.77 -9.85
CA SER A 202 -15.01 9.46 -9.34
C SER A 202 -13.74 9.04 -10.04
N PHE A 203 -12.69 8.75 -9.24
CA PHE A 203 -11.34 8.48 -9.71
C PHE A 203 -10.68 7.31 -9.01
N HIS A 204 -9.51 6.92 -9.48
CA HIS A 204 -8.54 6.02 -8.91
C HIS A 204 -9.13 4.69 -8.40
N PRO A 205 -9.84 3.92 -9.24
CA PRO A 205 -10.43 2.67 -8.83
C PRO A 205 -9.37 1.66 -8.36
N PHE A 206 -9.70 0.90 -7.32
CA PHE A 206 -9.01 -0.32 -6.91
C PHE A 206 -10.03 -1.45 -6.88
N ILE A 207 -9.87 -2.43 -7.75
CA ILE A 207 -10.67 -3.65 -7.77
C ILE A 207 -10.04 -4.73 -6.91
N ALA A 208 -10.85 -5.37 -6.05
CA ALA A 208 -10.42 -6.58 -5.35
C ALA A 208 -10.03 -7.69 -6.34
N PRO A 209 -9.00 -8.51 -6.06
CA PRO A 209 -8.60 -9.59 -6.96
C PRO A 209 -9.74 -10.52 -7.39
N ASP A 210 -10.69 -10.81 -6.48
CA ASP A 210 -11.88 -11.65 -6.72
C ASP A 210 -13.10 -10.87 -7.24
N GLU A 211 -12.98 -9.56 -7.43
CA GLU A 211 -14.05 -8.61 -7.79
C GLU A 211 -15.15 -8.45 -6.73
N SER A 212 -14.92 -8.82 -5.48
CA SER A 212 -15.94 -8.76 -4.42
C SER A 212 -16.24 -7.32 -3.96
N TYR A 213 -15.30 -6.39 -4.16
CA TYR A 213 -15.48 -4.96 -3.90
C TYR A 213 -14.66 -4.08 -4.84
N LEU A 214 -15.08 -2.84 -4.97
CA LEU A 214 -14.39 -1.75 -5.65
C LEU A 214 -14.23 -0.60 -4.67
N ILE A 215 -12.99 -0.12 -4.48
CA ILE A 215 -12.69 1.11 -3.73
C ILE A 215 -12.33 2.19 -4.74
N PHE A 216 -12.74 3.41 -4.49
CA PHE A 216 -12.45 4.56 -5.34
C PHE A 216 -12.58 5.85 -4.53
N ASP A 217 -12.04 6.94 -5.04
CA ASP A 217 -12.23 8.25 -4.44
C ASP A 217 -13.20 9.09 -5.26
N SER A 218 -13.94 9.96 -4.57
CA SER A 218 -14.97 10.78 -5.22
C SER A 218 -15.27 12.03 -4.41
N LYS A 219 -15.52 13.13 -5.12
CA LYS A 219 -16.10 14.35 -4.53
C LYS A 219 -17.61 14.32 -4.69
N ARG A 220 -18.33 14.20 -3.58
CA ARG A 220 -19.79 14.07 -3.53
C ARG A 220 -20.41 15.00 -2.51
N GLU A 221 -21.65 15.37 -2.74
CA GLU A 221 -22.46 16.03 -1.73
C GLU A 221 -22.59 15.14 -0.48
N GLY A 222 -22.45 15.73 0.70
CA GLY A 222 -22.46 15.01 1.97
C GLY A 222 -21.16 14.26 2.30
N GLY A 223 -20.10 14.43 1.52
CA GLY A 223 -18.76 13.97 1.85
C GLY A 223 -18.11 14.80 2.97
N TYR A 224 -16.91 14.38 3.40
CA TYR A 224 -16.16 15.04 4.47
C TYR A 224 -15.30 16.19 3.96
N GLY A 225 -14.75 16.07 2.73
CA GLY A 225 -13.77 17.02 2.23
C GLY A 225 -13.72 17.21 0.72
N ASP A 226 -12.51 17.44 0.22
CA ASP A 226 -12.30 17.71 -1.21
C ASP A 226 -12.48 16.46 -2.07
N SER A 227 -11.97 15.32 -1.61
CA SER A 227 -12.28 14.00 -2.16
C SER A 227 -12.24 12.99 -1.02
N ASP A 228 -13.19 12.07 -1.01
CA ASP A 228 -13.35 11.03 -0.01
C ASP A 228 -13.20 9.64 -0.63
N ILE A 229 -12.77 8.67 0.17
CA ILE A 229 -12.71 7.27 -0.24
C ILE A 229 -14.04 6.58 0.03
N TYR A 230 -14.53 5.89 -0.99
CA TYR A 230 -15.76 5.10 -1.00
C TYR A 230 -15.48 3.66 -1.35
N ILE A 231 -16.38 2.77 -0.91
CA ILE A 231 -16.39 1.36 -1.31
C ILE A 231 -17.76 0.96 -1.84
N SER A 232 -17.77 0.11 -2.87
CA SER A 232 -18.96 -0.56 -3.38
C SER A 232 -18.72 -2.07 -3.38
N PHE A 233 -19.65 -2.84 -2.83
CA PHE A 233 -19.57 -4.30 -2.76
C PHE A 233 -20.32 -4.95 -3.92
N ARG A 234 -19.79 -6.08 -4.41
CA ARG A 234 -20.45 -6.89 -5.43
C ARG A 234 -21.59 -7.66 -4.80
N LYS A 235 -22.79 -7.49 -5.31
CA LYS A 235 -23.99 -8.24 -4.87
C LYS A 235 -24.01 -9.63 -5.50
N GLN A 236 -24.80 -10.57 -4.94
CA GLN A 236 -24.96 -11.91 -5.49
C GLN A 236 -25.46 -11.95 -6.93
N ASN A 237 -26.28 -10.96 -7.33
CA ASN A 237 -26.77 -10.80 -8.70
C ASN A 237 -25.73 -10.17 -9.66
N GLY A 238 -24.51 -9.97 -9.20
CA GLY A 238 -23.42 -9.38 -9.99
C GLY A 238 -23.42 -7.87 -10.12
N LEU A 239 -24.42 -7.17 -9.57
CA LEU A 239 -24.46 -5.70 -9.55
C LEU A 239 -23.61 -5.14 -8.42
N TRP A 240 -23.21 -3.89 -8.53
CA TRP A 240 -22.54 -3.14 -7.47
C TRP A 240 -23.57 -2.58 -6.48
N SER A 241 -23.22 -2.55 -5.19
CA SER A 241 -24.00 -1.83 -4.18
C SER A 241 -23.90 -0.31 -4.40
N ASP A 242 -24.77 0.45 -3.74
CA ASP A 242 -24.52 1.87 -3.58
C ASP A 242 -23.19 2.07 -2.83
N PRO A 243 -22.41 3.10 -3.22
CA PRO A 243 -21.14 3.39 -2.56
C PRO A 243 -21.34 3.81 -1.11
N ILE A 244 -20.50 3.26 -0.25
CA ILE A 244 -20.43 3.57 1.18
C ILE A 244 -19.19 4.41 1.43
N ASN A 245 -19.35 5.60 2.03
CA ASN A 245 -18.23 6.42 2.48
C ASN A 245 -17.48 5.70 3.61
N LEU A 246 -16.14 5.65 3.60
CA LEU A 246 -15.37 4.97 4.63
C LEU A 246 -15.38 5.67 6.00
N GLY A 247 -16.02 6.82 6.10
CA GLY A 247 -16.29 7.54 7.35
C GLY A 247 -15.11 8.38 7.85
N GLY A 248 -15.37 9.19 8.87
CA GLY A 248 -14.48 10.25 9.37
C GLY A 248 -13.16 9.78 10.02
N LYS A 249 -12.89 8.48 10.11
CA LYS A 249 -11.56 7.96 10.46
C LYS A 249 -10.62 7.96 9.27
N ILE A 250 -11.16 7.70 8.08
CA ILE A 250 -10.43 7.68 6.81
C ILE A 250 -10.52 9.04 6.13
N ASN A 251 -11.74 9.55 5.96
CA ASN A 251 -12.02 10.78 5.23
C ASN A 251 -12.02 11.97 6.18
N THR A 252 -11.37 13.06 5.77
CA THR A 252 -11.24 14.29 6.54
C THR A 252 -11.70 15.48 5.69
N LYS A 253 -11.40 16.69 6.10
CA LYS A 253 -11.63 17.89 5.27
C LYS A 253 -10.65 18.01 4.11
N ALA A 254 -9.58 17.23 4.14
CA ALA A 254 -8.56 17.21 3.10
C ALA A 254 -9.00 16.37 1.89
N TRP A 255 -8.08 16.17 0.98
CA TRP A 255 -8.21 15.25 -0.14
C TRP A 255 -7.67 13.88 0.30
N GLU A 256 -8.52 12.86 0.27
CA GLU A 256 -8.15 11.47 0.40
C GLU A 256 -8.41 10.73 -0.92
N ALA A 257 -7.41 9.99 -1.41
CA ALA A 257 -7.52 9.34 -2.73
C ALA A 257 -6.59 8.14 -2.92
N SER A 258 -6.66 7.55 -4.12
CA SER A 258 -5.72 6.54 -4.63
C SER A 258 -5.59 5.31 -3.72
N ALA A 259 -6.71 4.84 -3.18
CA ALA A 259 -6.73 3.69 -2.28
C ALA A 259 -6.23 2.41 -2.95
N SER A 260 -5.54 1.56 -2.19
CA SER A 260 -5.13 0.21 -2.57
C SER A 260 -5.20 -0.72 -1.35
N VAL A 261 -5.20 -2.03 -1.58
CA VAL A 261 -5.19 -3.02 -0.50
C VAL A 261 -3.97 -3.91 -0.66
N THR A 262 -3.35 -4.30 0.46
CA THR A 262 -2.23 -5.24 0.42
C THR A 262 -2.65 -6.56 -0.22
N PRO A 263 -1.73 -7.26 -0.93
CA PRO A 263 -2.06 -8.52 -1.60
C PRO A 263 -2.63 -9.61 -0.69
N ASP A 264 -2.28 -9.60 0.61
CA ASP A 264 -2.83 -10.51 1.62
C ASP A 264 -4.19 -10.06 2.20
N GLY A 265 -4.72 -8.92 1.71
CA GLY A 265 -6.03 -8.39 2.07
C GLY A 265 -6.12 -7.76 3.47
N LYS A 266 -5.01 -7.55 4.17
CA LYS A 266 -5.02 -7.13 5.57
C LYS A 266 -5.10 -5.62 5.78
N TYR A 267 -4.52 -4.82 4.90
CA TYR A 267 -4.37 -3.38 5.11
C TYR A 267 -4.81 -2.59 3.88
N LEU A 268 -5.58 -1.53 4.15
CA LEU A 268 -5.94 -0.49 3.20
C LEU A 268 -4.87 0.59 3.24
N PHE A 269 -4.37 0.97 2.08
CA PHE A 269 -3.51 2.13 1.85
C PHE A 269 -4.30 3.23 1.15
N PHE A 270 -3.99 4.46 1.44
CA PHE A 270 -4.57 5.62 0.76
C PHE A 270 -3.67 6.84 0.91
N ASN A 271 -3.86 7.81 0.05
CA ASN A 271 -3.19 9.09 0.13
C ASN A 271 -4.04 10.11 0.87
N ARG A 272 -3.37 11.00 1.62
CA ARG A 272 -3.98 12.17 2.24
C ARG A 272 -3.14 13.41 1.98
N ASN A 273 -3.78 14.49 1.58
CA ASN A 273 -3.14 15.80 1.51
C ASN A 273 -2.93 16.34 2.94
N MET A 274 -1.68 16.51 3.33
CA MET A 274 -1.23 17.06 4.61
C MET A 274 -0.83 18.52 4.52
N GLY A 275 -0.72 19.02 3.28
CA GLY A 275 -0.36 20.40 2.97
C GLY A 275 -1.57 21.29 2.71
N SER A 276 -1.37 22.30 1.89
CA SER A 276 -2.42 23.23 1.45
C SER A 276 -3.20 22.67 0.24
N GLU A 277 -4.05 23.51 -0.31
CA GLU A 277 -4.75 23.24 -1.59
C GLU A 277 -3.82 23.09 -2.81
N ASN A 278 -2.53 23.41 -2.67
CA ASN A 278 -1.51 23.21 -3.70
C ASN A 278 -0.94 21.78 -3.71
N TYR A 279 -1.33 20.93 -2.77
CA TYR A 279 -0.87 19.53 -2.65
C TYR A 279 0.64 19.38 -2.59
N GLU A 280 1.32 20.28 -1.90
CA GLU A 280 2.78 20.26 -1.76
C GLU A 280 3.26 19.14 -0.82
N ASN A 281 2.40 18.72 0.12
CA ASN A 281 2.65 17.61 1.03
C ASN A 281 1.50 16.61 0.95
N VAL A 282 1.79 15.41 0.45
CA VAL A 282 0.83 14.30 0.35
C VAL A 282 1.48 13.04 0.88
N ASP A 283 0.88 12.46 1.89
CA ASP A 283 1.37 11.28 2.59
C ASP A 283 0.59 10.01 2.21
N ILE A 284 1.29 8.87 2.26
CA ILE A 284 0.67 7.56 2.19
C ILE A 284 0.32 7.08 3.60
N PHE A 285 -0.96 6.86 3.85
CA PHE A 285 -1.48 6.28 5.08
C PHE A 285 -1.87 4.82 4.90
N TRP A 286 -1.88 4.09 5.99
CA TRP A 286 -2.40 2.73 6.02
C TRP A 286 -3.22 2.45 7.28
N VAL A 287 -4.13 1.46 7.19
CA VAL A 287 -5.06 1.09 8.26
C VAL A 287 -5.47 -0.37 8.10
N SER A 288 -5.87 -1.03 9.18
CA SER A 288 -6.43 -2.39 9.11
C SER A 288 -7.66 -2.43 8.19
N MET A 289 -7.70 -3.41 7.28
CA MET A 289 -8.84 -3.67 6.39
C MET A 289 -10.12 -4.04 7.15
N GLN A 290 -10.04 -4.35 8.43
CA GLN A 290 -11.20 -4.55 9.30
C GLN A 290 -12.15 -3.35 9.30
N ILE A 291 -11.63 -2.12 9.06
CA ILE A 291 -12.48 -0.91 8.95
C ILE A 291 -13.44 -1.01 7.77
N VAL A 292 -13.01 -1.64 6.67
CA VAL A 292 -13.83 -1.89 5.48
C VAL A 292 -14.78 -3.06 5.71
N GLU A 293 -14.30 -4.16 6.31
CA GLU A 293 -15.13 -5.34 6.59
C GLU A 293 -16.29 -5.01 7.53
N ASN A 294 -16.12 -4.06 8.44
CA ASN A 294 -17.19 -3.58 9.33
C ASN A 294 -18.33 -2.87 8.56
N LEU A 295 -18.06 -2.41 7.33
CA LEU A 295 -19.05 -1.77 6.45
C LEU A 295 -19.74 -2.77 5.50
N ARG A 296 -19.25 -4.01 5.42
CA ARG A 296 -19.81 -5.02 4.53
C ARG A 296 -21.26 -5.33 4.91
N PRO A 297 -22.20 -5.22 3.97
CA PRO A 297 -23.59 -5.57 4.22
C PRO A 297 -23.70 -7.02 4.75
N LYS A 298 -24.42 -7.20 5.84
CA LYS A 298 -24.78 -8.56 6.33
C LYS A 298 -25.81 -9.12 5.35
N ILE A 299 -25.50 -10.27 4.75
CA ILE A 299 -26.37 -11.03 3.87
C ILE A 299 -27.41 -11.76 4.72
#